data_25e44491e021fadb4158900e64c13ad5
#
_entry.id   25e44491e021fadb4158900e64c13ad5
#
_cell.length_a   1.000
_cell.length_b   1.000
_cell.length_c   1.000
_cell.angle_alpha   90.00
_cell.angle_beta   90.00
_cell.angle_gamma   90.00
#
_symmetry.space_group_name_H-M   'P 1'
#
loop_
_entity.id
_entity.type
_entity.pdbx_description
1 polymer ?
#
loop_
_entity_poly.entity_id
_entity_poly.type
_entity_poly.pdbx_seq_one_letter_code
_entity_poly.pdbx_strand_id
1 'polypeptide(L)'
;IGVPTAETALPECDAVVVALKSRTIPAADAVRQSLAALDWLKAQGVRQVFFKVCSTFDSTDAGNIGQVADALLDALGEKVSVVCPAYPANRRTLFHGHLFVGDVLLSDSPMRNHPLTPMTDANLVRVLGRQSRYPVGLVPWSKVGAGDTAIAEALAALAAQGVRHAVVAVSYTHLTLPTN
;
A
#
# COMPACT_ATOMS: atom_id res chain seq x y z
N ILE A 1 17.89 -10.75 -3.61
CA ILE A 1 16.97 -10.02 -4.47
C ILE A 1 16.24 -11.03 -5.35
N GLY A 2 14.93 -10.87 -5.51
CA GLY A 2 14.04 -11.80 -6.20
C GLY A 2 13.22 -12.65 -5.25
N VAL A 3 12.45 -13.59 -5.80
CA VAL A 3 11.66 -14.55 -5.02
C VAL A 3 12.60 -15.54 -4.34
N PRO A 4 12.51 -15.72 -3.00
CA PRO A 4 13.29 -16.72 -2.30
C PRO A 4 12.93 -18.14 -2.78
N THR A 5 13.87 -19.05 -2.71
CA THR A 5 13.67 -20.49 -2.98
C THR A 5 13.48 -21.26 -1.68
N ALA A 6 13.04 -22.51 -1.78
CA ALA A 6 12.92 -23.39 -0.60
C ALA A 6 14.25 -23.57 0.16
N GLU A 7 15.37 -23.41 -0.55
CA GLU A 7 16.72 -23.56 0.01
C GLU A 7 17.24 -22.26 0.65
N THR A 8 16.49 -21.13 0.53
CA THR A 8 16.89 -19.86 1.10
C THR A 8 16.84 -19.92 2.60
N ALA A 9 17.98 -19.96 3.27
CA ALA A 9 18.06 -19.95 4.73
C ALA A 9 17.61 -18.58 5.28
N LEU A 10 16.72 -18.62 6.27
CA LEU A 10 16.31 -17.45 7.01
C LEU A 10 17.09 -17.42 8.34
N PRO A 11 17.90 -16.37 8.61
CA PRO A 11 18.52 -16.19 9.91
C PRO A 11 17.45 -15.86 10.95
N GLU A 12 17.75 -16.04 12.23
CA GLU A 12 16.89 -15.58 13.31
C GLU A 12 16.73 -14.05 13.21
N CYS A 13 15.48 -13.59 13.05
CA CYS A 13 15.15 -12.18 12.85
C CYS A 13 13.69 -11.89 13.18
N ASP A 14 13.41 -10.65 13.61
CA ASP A 14 12.06 -10.17 13.92
C ASP A 14 11.25 -9.83 12.66
N ALA A 15 11.92 -9.49 11.57
CA ALA A 15 11.29 -9.14 10.30
C ALA A 15 12.17 -9.55 9.11
N VAL A 16 11.52 -9.89 8.00
CA VAL A 16 12.20 -10.20 6.74
C VAL A 16 11.66 -9.36 5.59
N VAL A 17 12.55 -8.89 4.73
CA VAL A 17 12.20 -8.10 3.55
C VAL A 17 12.56 -8.88 2.29
N VAL A 18 11.57 -9.16 1.45
CA VAL A 18 11.75 -9.75 0.13
C VAL A 18 11.76 -8.63 -0.93
N ALA A 19 12.91 -8.37 -1.53
CA ALA A 19 13.09 -7.30 -2.52
C ALA A 19 12.87 -7.85 -3.95
N LEU A 20 11.68 -7.62 -4.53
CA LEU A 20 11.29 -8.18 -5.84
C LEU A 20 11.72 -7.33 -7.02
N LYS A 21 12.01 -6.04 -6.83
CA LYS A 21 12.23 -5.05 -7.93
C LYS A 21 11.07 -4.97 -8.94
N SER A 22 9.83 -5.10 -8.45
CA SER A 22 8.63 -5.25 -9.28
C SER A 22 7.93 -3.94 -9.64
N ARG A 23 8.47 -2.75 -9.25
CA ARG A 23 7.78 -1.45 -9.39
C ARG A 23 7.25 -1.15 -10.79
N THR A 24 8.01 -1.49 -11.83
CA THR A 24 7.73 -1.09 -13.22
C THR A 24 7.58 -2.26 -14.19
N ILE A 25 7.49 -3.49 -13.68
CA ILE A 25 7.26 -4.69 -14.52
C ILE A 25 5.75 -4.85 -14.80
N PRO A 26 5.37 -5.66 -15.81
CA PRO A 26 3.97 -5.98 -16.09
C PRO A 26 3.23 -6.50 -14.85
N ALA A 27 1.96 -6.10 -14.69
CA ALA A 27 1.16 -6.45 -13.52
C ALA A 27 1.08 -7.96 -13.27
N ALA A 28 0.91 -8.77 -14.31
CA ALA A 28 0.87 -10.24 -14.19
C ALA A 28 2.17 -10.81 -13.59
N ASP A 29 3.31 -10.26 -13.98
CA ASP A 29 4.61 -10.68 -13.46
C ASP A 29 4.81 -10.24 -12.01
N ALA A 30 4.39 -9.01 -11.68
CA ALA A 30 4.43 -8.50 -10.32
C ALA A 30 3.55 -9.32 -9.38
N VAL A 31 2.34 -9.66 -9.80
CA VAL A 31 1.41 -10.53 -9.05
C VAL A 31 2.02 -11.91 -8.82
N ARG A 32 2.54 -12.56 -9.88
CA ARG A 32 3.14 -13.88 -9.78
C ARG A 32 4.32 -13.90 -8.78
N GLN A 33 5.23 -12.91 -8.88
CA GLN A 33 6.37 -12.82 -7.98
C GLN A 33 5.94 -12.53 -6.53
N SER A 34 4.94 -11.67 -6.34
CA SER A 34 4.43 -11.31 -5.01
C SER A 34 3.74 -12.47 -4.33
N LEU A 35 2.94 -13.26 -5.06
CA LEU A 35 2.30 -14.47 -4.53
C LEU A 35 3.34 -15.54 -4.17
N ALA A 36 4.34 -15.78 -5.02
CA ALA A 36 5.41 -16.72 -4.71
C ALA A 36 6.24 -16.28 -3.49
N ALA A 37 6.47 -14.97 -3.32
CA ALA A 37 7.11 -14.44 -2.12
C ALA A 37 6.22 -14.61 -0.87
N LEU A 38 4.91 -14.40 -1.01
CA LEU A 38 3.93 -14.63 0.07
C LEU A 38 3.92 -16.09 0.51
N ASP A 39 3.91 -17.04 -0.43
CA ASP A 39 3.92 -18.47 -0.12
C ASP A 39 5.18 -18.85 0.66
N TRP A 40 6.33 -18.33 0.23
CA TRP A 40 7.57 -18.53 0.97
C TRP A 40 7.50 -17.92 2.37
N LEU A 41 7.00 -16.69 2.53
CA LEU A 41 6.84 -16.04 3.83
C LEU A 41 5.90 -16.82 4.75
N LYS A 42 4.77 -17.32 4.24
CA LYS A 42 3.85 -18.18 4.99
C LYS A 42 4.54 -19.44 5.51
N ALA A 43 5.39 -20.06 4.68
CA ALA A 43 6.16 -21.24 5.09
C ALA A 43 7.19 -20.93 6.20
N GLN A 44 7.61 -19.67 6.36
CA GLN A 44 8.46 -19.20 7.46
C GLN A 44 7.66 -18.83 8.72
N GLY A 45 6.33 -18.97 8.72
CA GLY A 45 5.49 -18.70 9.89
C GLY A 45 5.25 -17.20 10.16
N VAL A 46 5.36 -16.33 9.17
CA VAL A 46 5.08 -14.90 9.35
C VAL A 46 3.61 -14.69 9.73
N ARG A 47 3.36 -13.76 10.67
CA ARG A 47 2.02 -13.44 11.15
C ARG A 47 1.43 -12.22 10.48
N GLN A 48 2.26 -11.32 9.94
CA GLN A 48 1.84 -10.08 9.30
C GLN A 48 2.60 -9.88 8.01
N VAL A 49 1.90 -9.43 6.97
CA VAL A 49 2.47 -9.14 5.65
C VAL A 49 2.31 -7.66 5.34
N PHE A 50 3.39 -7.04 4.96
CA PHE A 50 3.43 -5.64 4.54
C PHE A 50 3.90 -5.53 3.08
N PHE A 51 3.02 -5.08 2.21
CA PHE A 51 3.36 -4.77 0.82
C PHE A 51 3.88 -3.33 0.74
N LYS A 52 5.20 -3.18 0.66
CA LYS A 52 5.85 -1.88 0.65
C LYS A 52 5.82 -1.26 -0.74
N VAL A 53 5.13 -0.12 -0.86
CA VAL A 53 5.09 0.73 -2.07
C VAL A 53 5.97 1.98 -1.88
N CYS A 54 6.21 2.74 -2.98
CA CYS A 54 6.92 4.00 -2.90
C CYS A 54 6.10 5.06 -2.15
N SER A 55 6.79 5.97 -1.43
CA SER A 55 6.12 7.08 -0.74
C SER A 55 5.48 8.10 -1.68
N THR A 56 5.82 8.09 -2.96
CA THR A 56 5.18 8.86 -4.03
C THR A 56 4.20 8.03 -4.86
N PHE A 57 3.87 6.81 -4.42
CA PHE A 57 2.93 5.91 -5.07
C PHE A 57 3.22 5.70 -6.56
N ASP A 58 4.47 5.60 -6.94
CA ASP A 58 4.98 5.55 -8.33
C ASP A 58 4.29 4.47 -9.17
N SER A 59 3.06 4.76 -9.63
CA SER A 59 2.26 3.82 -10.40
C SER A 59 1.22 4.59 -11.22
N THR A 60 1.18 4.33 -12.51
CA THR A 60 0.15 4.86 -13.44
C THR A 60 -1.08 3.96 -13.47
N ASP A 61 -2.10 4.30 -14.25
CA ASP A 61 -3.28 3.46 -14.47
C ASP A 61 -2.90 2.06 -15.02
N ALA A 62 -1.80 1.97 -15.78
CA ALA A 62 -1.21 0.72 -16.25
C ALA A 62 -0.22 0.09 -15.24
N GLY A 63 -0.13 0.62 -14.02
CA GLY A 63 0.75 0.12 -12.97
C GLY A 63 0.27 -1.19 -12.35
N ASN A 64 0.93 -1.60 -11.28
CA ASN A 64 0.70 -2.93 -10.72
C ASN A 64 0.40 -2.95 -9.21
N ILE A 65 0.31 -1.79 -8.55
CA ILE A 65 0.07 -1.74 -7.09
C ILE A 65 -1.30 -2.33 -6.75
N GLY A 66 -2.34 -1.92 -7.46
CA GLY A 66 -3.71 -2.39 -7.20
C GLY A 66 -3.85 -3.89 -7.43
N GLN A 67 -3.37 -4.39 -8.56
CA GLN A 67 -3.46 -5.82 -8.92
C GLN A 67 -2.67 -6.70 -7.95
N VAL A 68 -1.49 -6.26 -7.50
CA VAL A 68 -0.72 -6.98 -6.48
C VAL A 68 -1.43 -6.93 -5.13
N ALA A 69 -1.95 -5.77 -4.73
CA ALA A 69 -2.71 -5.63 -3.47
C ALA A 69 -3.96 -6.53 -3.46
N ASP A 70 -4.71 -6.59 -4.58
CA ASP A 70 -5.87 -7.48 -4.74
C ASP A 70 -5.47 -8.95 -4.55
N ALA A 71 -4.43 -9.38 -5.24
CA ALA A 71 -3.99 -10.78 -5.23
C ALA A 71 -3.47 -11.20 -3.83
N LEU A 72 -2.72 -10.34 -3.17
CA LEU A 72 -2.22 -10.59 -1.81
C LEU A 72 -3.37 -10.64 -0.80
N LEU A 73 -4.34 -9.72 -0.90
CA LEU A 73 -5.50 -9.67 -0.01
C LEU A 73 -6.33 -10.95 -0.11
N ASP A 74 -6.57 -11.43 -1.34
CA ASP A 74 -7.30 -12.68 -1.59
C ASP A 74 -6.54 -13.90 -1.06
N ALA A 75 -5.24 -13.98 -1.31
CA ALA A 75 -4.39 -15.09 -0.86
C ALA A 75 -4.22 -15.14 0.66
N LEU A 76 -4.42 -14.01 1.35
CA LEU A 76 -4.44 -13.90 2.80
C LEU A 76 -5.83 -14.17 3.40
N GLY A 77 -6.88 -14.14 2.61
CA GLY A 77 -8.27 -14.30 3.06
C GLY A 77 -8.80 -13.11 3.86
N GLU A 78 -8.15 -11.95 3.73
CA GLU A 78 -8.47 -10.76 4.51
C GLU A 78 -9.62 -9.95 3.88
N LYS A 79 -10.36 -9.22 4.71
CA LYS A 79 -11.53 -8.44 4.27
C LYS A 79 -11.15 -7.06 3.72
N VAL A 80 -10.18 -6.41 4.33
CA VAL A 80 -9.74 -5.05 3.99
C VAL A 80 -8.24 -4.89 4.24
N SER A 81 -7.56 -4.17 3.36
CA SER A 81 -6.17 -3.75 3.55
C SER A 81 -6.09 -2.26 3.83
N VAL A 82 -5.11 -1.88 4.64
CA VAL A 82 -4.73 -0.48 4.86
C VAL A 82 -3.71 -0.06 3.80
N VAL A 83 -3.95 1.08 3.15
CA VAL A 83 -3.05 1.65 2.15
C VAL A 83 -2.58 3.02 2.62
N CYS A 84 -1.31 3.12 2.99
CA CYS A 84 -0.72 4.35 3.51
C CYS A 84 0.71 4.53 3.01
N PRO A 85 0.93 5.17 1.85
CA PRO A 85 2.27 5.48 1.36
C PRO A 85 2.91 6.70 2.04
N ALA A 86 2.20 7.39 2.94
CA ALA A 86 2.70 8.57 3.61
C ALA A 86 4.01 8.29 4.34
N TYR A 87 4.92 9.26 4.28
CA TYR A 87 6.19 9.27 4.98
C TYR A 87 6.54 10.70 5.40
N PRO A 88 5.95 11.20 6.49
CA PRO A 88 6.07 12.60 6.91
C PRO A 88 7.50 13.06 7.13
N ALA A 89 8.39 12.20 7.66
CA ALA A 89 9.80 12.50 7.83
C ALA A 89 10.50 12.87 6.49
N ASN A 90 9.97 12.38 5.38
CA ASN A 90 10.41 12.71 4.02
C ASN A 90 9.44 13.65 3.30
N ARG A 91 8.62 14.40 4.05
CA ARG A 91 7.64 15.36 3.55
C ARG A 91 6.63 14.75 2.55
N ARG A 92 6.20 13.49 2.79
CA ARG A 92 5.08 12.87 2.09
C ARG A 92 3.94 12.72 3.07
N THR A 93 2.86 13.47 2.84
CA THR A 93 1.67 13.47 3.68
C THR A 93 0.44 13.13 2.84
N LEU A 94 -0.59 12.62 3.50
CA LEU A 94 -1.83 12.19 2.84
C LEU A 94 -3.02 12.83 3.56
N PHE A 95 -3.73 13.71 2.86
CA PHE A 95 -4.88 14.42 3.40
C PHE A 95 -6.07 14.35 2.43
N HIS A 96 -7.24 13.97 2.93
CA HIS A 96 -8.45 13.75 2.11
C HIS A 96 -8.22 12.89 0.84
N GLY A 97 -7.38 11.85 0.97
CA GLY A 97 -7.04 10.97 -0.15
C GLY A 97 -5.99 11.54 -1.11
N HIS A 98 -5.56 12.78 -0.93
CA HIS A 98 -4.56 13.43 -1.78
C HIS A 98 -3.17 13.33 -1.16
N LEU A 99 -2.20 12.87 -1.94
CA LEU A 99 -0.81 12.79 -1.55
C LEU A 99 -0.10 14.11 -1.88
N PHE A 100 0.64 14.60 -0.90
CA PHE A 100 1.48 15.78 -1.00
C PHE A 100 2.97 15.40 -1.03
N VAL A 101 3.75 16.17 -1.77
CA VAL A 101 5.22 16.16 -1.78
C VAL A 101 5.70 17.53 -1.33
N GLY A 102 6.15 17.63 -0.09
CA GLY A 102 6.35 18.93 0.53
C GLY A 102 5.01 19.66 0.67
N ASP A 103 4.94 20.86 0.11
CA ASP A 103 3.82 21.77 0.25
C ASP A 103 2.89 21.79 -0.99
N VAL A 104 3.13 20.90 -1.97
CA VAL A 104 2.36 20.82 -3.19
C VAL A 104 1.74 19.44 -3.39
N LEU A 105 0.67 19.36 -4.17
CA LEU A 105 0.08 18.08 -4.56
C LEU A 105 1.10 17.24 -5.34
N LEU A 106 1.01 15.93 -5.20
CA LEU A 106 1.84 15.00 -5.99
C LEU A 106 1.77 15.32 -7.49
N SER A 107 0.58 15.63 -8.00
CA SER A 107 0.33 15.99 -9.40
C SER A 107 0.95 17.35 -9.82
N ASP A 108 1.32 18.20 -8.87
CA ASP A 108 1.93 19.51 -9.12
C ASP A 108 3.44 19.51 -8.77
N SER A 109 3.93 18.38 -8.26
CA SER A 109 5.34 18.14 -7.96
C SER A 109 6.12 17.70 -9.21
N PRO A 110 7.48 17.65 -9.15
CA PRO A 110 8.28 17.08 -10.23
C PRO A 110 7.90 15.64 -10.60
N MET A 111 7.22 14.91 -9.71
CA MET A 111 6.72 13.55 -9.97
C MET A 111 5.67 13.49 -11.09
N ARG A 112 5.00 14.61 -11.40
CA ARG A 112 4.09 14.72 -12.55
C ARG A 112 4.76 14.27 -13.86
N ASN A 113 6.03 14.61 -14.01
CA ASN A 113 6.80 14.34 -15.22
C ASN A 113 7.83 13.21 -15.03
N HIS A 114 7.59 12.32 -14.05
CA HIS A 114 8.49 11.19 -13.83
C HIS A 114 8.57 10.30 -15.09
N PRO A 115 9.77 9.96 -15.59
CA PRO A 115 9.94 9.34 -16.92
C PRO A 115 9.29 7.97 -17.04
N LEU A 116 9.18 7.19 -15.96
CA LEU A 116 8.61 5.83 -15.98
C LEU A 116 7.20 5.78 -15.39
N THR A 117 6.93 6.61 -14.40
CA THR A 117 5.67 6.59 -13.64
C THR A 117 5.17 8.01 -13.39
N PRO A 118 4.73 8.75 -14.43
CA PRO A 118 4.23 10.11 -14.29
C PRO A 118 2.99 10.13 -13.38
N MET A 119 3.07 10.87 -12.27
CA MET A 119 2.01 10.96 -11.28
C MET A 119 1.15 12.21 -11.55
N THR A 120 0.19 12.07 -12.44
CA THR A 120 -0.69 13.18 -12.89
C THR A 120 -1.94 13.37 -12.05
N ASP A 121 -2.22 12.45 -11.12
CA ASP A 121 -3.34 12.51 -10.19
C ASP A 121 -2.83 12.29 -8.75
N ALA A 122 -3.06 13.27 -7.89
CA ALA A 122 -2.67 13.19 -6.48
C ALA A 122 -3.67 12.39 -5.61
N ASN A 123 -4.89 12.12 -6.10
CA ASN A 123 -5.90 11.40 -5.32
C ASN A 123 -5.69 9.89 -5.39
N LEU A 124 -5.15 9.31 -4.32
CA LEU A 124 -4.78 7.91 -4.29
C LEU A 124 -5.97 6.94 -4.27
N VAL A 125 -7.14 7.39 -3.81
CA VAL A 125 -8.38 6.58 -3.91
C VAL A 125 -8.71 6.35 -5.38
N ARG A 126 -8.63 7.39 -6.22
CA ARG A 126 -8.84 7.27 -7.66
C ARG A 126 -7.73 6.47 -8.36
N VAL A 127 -6.47 6.79 -8.06
CA VAL A 127 -5.31 6.12 -8.68
C VAL A 127 -5.35 4.62 -8.40
N LEU A 128 -5.54 4.23 -7.14
CA LEU A 128 -5.63 2.82 -6.77
C LEU A 128 -6.89 2.16 -7.34
N GLY A 129 -8.03 2.87 -7.34
CA GLY A 129 -9.30 2.38 -7.88
C GLY A 129 -9.28 2.09 -9.39
N ARG A 130 -8.36 2.74 -10.16
CA ARG A 130 -8.17 2.41 -11.57
C ARG A 130 -7.35 1.13 -11.80
N GLN A 131 -6.62 0.68 -10.79
CA GLN A 131 -5.79 -0.53 -10.86
C GLN A 131 -6.43 -1.73 -10.16
N SER A 132 -7.24 -1.50 -9.15
CA SER A 132 -7.91 -2.55 -8.37
C SER A 132 -9.25 -2.94 -9.00
N ARG A 133 -9.58 -4.22 -8.95
CA ARG A 133 -10.93 -4.72 -9.27
C ARG A 133 -11.91 -4.51 -8.13
N TYR A 134 -11.43 -4.12 -6.96
CA TYR A 134 -12.22 -3.93 -5.76
C TYR A 134 -12.44 -2.45 -5.45
N PRO A 135 -13.54 -2.10 -4.77
CA PRO A 135 -13.76 -0.75 -4.29
C PRO A 135 -12.65 -0.28 -3.35
N VAL A 136 -12.23 0.97 -3.55
CA VAL A 136 -11.24 1.65 -2.71
C VAL A 136 -11.92 2.76 -1.93
N GLY A 137 -11.68 2.83 -0.63
CA GLY A 137 -12.26 3.83 0.26
C GLY A 137 -11.20 4.70 0.94
N LEU A 138 -11.67 5.64 1.75
CA LEU A 138 -10.85 6.58 2.50
C LEU A 138 -11.17 6.51 3.99
N VAL A 139 -10.17 6.39 4.84
CA VAL A 139 -10.23 6.76 6.25
C VAL A 139 -9.70 8.19 6.37
N PRO A 140 -10.59 9.19 6.57
CA PRO A 140 -10.19 10.58 6.56
C PRO A 140 -9.44 10.98 7.82
N TRP A 141 -8.73 12.11 7.77
CA TRP A 141 -7.97 12.64 8.90
C TRP A 141 -8.81 12.80 10.17
N SER A 142 -10.08 13.18 10.06
CA SER A 142 -10.98 13.32 11.21
C SER A 142 -11.16 12.02 12.00
N LYS A 143 -11.08 10.86 11.35
CA LYS A 143 -11.10 9.55 12.01
C LYS A 143 -9.74 9.18 12.56
N VAL A 144 -8.68 9.46 11.81
CA VAL A 144 -7.30 9.20 12.24
C VAL A 144 -6.95 10.06 13.47
N GLY A 145 -7.28 11.35 13.45
CA GLY A 145 -7.06 12.25 14.59
C GLY A 145 -7.89 11.93 15.83
N ALA A 146 -8.96 11.14 15.69
CA ALA A 146 -9.77 10.67 16.82
C ALA A 146 -9.23 9.38 17.48
N GLY A 147 -8.17 8.79 16.92
CA GLY A 147 -7.45 7.66 17.51
C GLY A 147 -7.88 6.28 17.04
N ASP A 148 -7.30 5.26 17.64
CA ASP A 148 -7.33 3.88 17.17
C ASP A 148 -8.74 3.29 17.04
N THR A 149 -9.60 3.54 18.02
CA THR A 149 -11.00 3.07 17.99
C THR A 149 -11.75 3.63 16.79
N ALA A 150 -11.61 4.93 16.50
CA ALA A 150 -12.27 5.57 15.37
C ALA A 150 -11.72 5.08 14.02
N ILE A 151 -10.43 4.75 13.95
CA ILE A 151 -9.80 4.11 12.77
C ILE A 151 -10.40 2.72 12.58
N ALA A 152 -10.44 1.89 13.62
CA ALA A 152 -10.98 0.54 13.55
C ALA A 152 -12.45 0.52 13.12
N GLU A 153 -13.29 1.40 13.70
CA GLU A 153 -14.69 1.57 13.31
C GLU A 153 -14.83 1.99 11.83
N ALA A 154 -14.01 2.93 11.38
CA ALA A 154 -14.02 3.38 9.99
C ALA A 154 -13.62 2.25 9.02
N LEU A 155 -12.60 1.46 9.34
CA LEU A 155 -12.20 0.29 8.56
C LEU A 155 -13.29 -0.78 8.52
N ALA A 156 -13.93 -1.06 9.66
CA ALA A 156 -15.04 -2.02 9.73
C ALA A 156 -16.25 -1.55 8.90
N ALA A 157 -16.58 -0.26 8.95
CA ALA A 157 -17.66 0.33 8.16
C ALA A 157 -17.38 0.25 6.65
N LEU A 158 -16.14 0.54 6.22
CA LEU A 158 -15.72 0.40 4.83
C LEU A 158 -15.79 -1.05 4.37
N ALA A 159 -15.31 -2.00 5.18
CA ALA A 159 -15.38 -3.42 4.86
C ALA A 159 -16.83 -3.91 4.73
N ALA A 160 -17.75 -3.43 5.58
CA ALA A 160 -19.18 -3.74 5.49
C ALA A 160 -19.84 -3.20 4.20
N GLN A 161 -19.29 -2.14 3.61
CA GLN A 161 -19.70 -1.59 2.31
C GLN A 161 -19.04 -2.28 1.11
N GLY A 162 -18.26 -3.33 1.33
CA GLY A 162 -17.54 -4.05 0.29
C GLY A 162 -16.23 -3.40 -0.16
N VAL A 163 -15.77 -2.36 0.52
CA VAL A 163 -14.45 -1.77 0.26
C VAL A 163 -13.36 -2.75 0.69
N ARG A 164 -12.38 -2.96 -0.19
CA ARG A 164 -11.29 -3.91 0.05
C ARG A 164 -9.93 -3.23 0.29
N HIS A 165 -9.77 -1.98 -0.11
CA HIS A 165 -8.57 -1.19 0.13
C HIS A 165 -8.95 0.16 0.75
N ALA A 166 -8.46 0.44 1.93
CA ALA A 166 -8.70 1.68 2.66
C ALA A 166 -7.45 2.56 2.64
N VAL A 167 -7.50 3.65 1.89
CA VAL A 167 -6.48 4.70 1.93
C VAL A 167 -6.62 5.46 3.23
N VAL A 168 -5.55 5.54 4.03
CA VAL A 168 -5.59 6.16 5.37
C VAL A 168 -4.79 7.46 5.37
N ALA A 169 -5.42 8.54 5.83
CA ALA A 169 -4.79 9.85 5.93
C ALA A 169 -3.68 9.87 7.00
N VAL A 170 -2.53 10.47 6.68
CA VAL A 170 -1.43 10.69 7.62
C VAL A 170 -0.77 12.04 7.35
N SER A 171 -0.70 12.90 8.36
CA SER A 171 -0.06 14.22 8.29
C SER A 171 1.13 14.38 9.24
N TYR A 172 1.28 13.49 10.25
CA TYR A 172 2.35 13.55 11.24
C TYR A 172 3.00 12.19 11.47
N THR A 173 4.25 12.18 11.96
CA THR A 173 5.06 10.98 12.22
C THR A 173 4.64 10.21 13.48
N HIS A 174 3.74 10.72 14.30
CA HIS A 174 3.36 10.12 15.58
C HIS A 174 2.16 9.17 15.54
N LEU A 175 1.59 8.94 14.36
CA LEU A 175 0.55 7.93 14.19
C LEU A 175 1.22 6.58 13.90
N THR A 176 1.46 5.83 14.95
CA THR A 176 1.66 4.39 14.84
C THR A 176 0.28 3.77 14.57
N LEU A 177 0.10 3.15 13.41
CA LEU A 177 -1.05 2.26 13.21
C LEU A 177 -0.94 1.13 14.23
N PRO A 178 -2.05 0.72 14.86
CA PRO A 178 -2.01 -0.41 15.80
C PRO A 178 -1.43 -1.63 15.09
N THR A 179 -0.34 -2.15 15.62
CA THR A 179 0.33 -3.37 15.17
C THR A 179 -0.21 -4.54 15.97
N ASN A 180 -1.46 -4.91 15.75
CA ASN A 180 -2.02 -6.13 16.31
C ASN A 180 -2.35 -7.12 15.22
#